data_f087c0e3dcddb76f6faa5bcf89a8e96b
#
_entry.id   f087c0e3dcddb76f6faa5bcf89a8e96b
#
_cell.length_a   1.000
_cell.length_b   1.000
_cell.length_c   1.000
_cell.angle_alpha   90.00
_cell.angle_beta   90.00
_cell.angle_gamma   90.00
#
_symmetry.space_group_name_H-M   'P 1'
#
loop_
_entity.id
_entity.type
_entity.pdbx_description
1 polymer ?
#
loop_
_entity_poly.entity_id
_entity_poly.type
_entity_poly.pdbx_seq_one_letter_code
_entity_poly.pdbx_strand_id
1 'polypeptide(L)'
;MIIENSKVKKALLGAVRIEEEDGYLFPFRFSKRQLEKRAGEDGYLLRARSASCMMIDFITDSTRLEFDYKVRIGSGKKLCFFDIRVDDRLMLHTGKVDIVEDEGHISFAMVGGKKRVTVYLPCLYEVKIGNFCLDDGALFEPVKREKKILFLGDSITQGYSSDCPSLCYANLLLRKYDAEGINQAIGGSRFNEDFLSEEIMPDADMVFVAYGTNDWAGGVDIRTNATAYMKKVTEIYKNSRIYMILPIWRKDQDRETATMTFEEARQVVREVGESFPGVTVIDGLDFVPHDSVYYEDGRVHPNDIGFLCYGEALGKALDLSI
;
A
#
# COMPACT_ATOMS: atom_id res chain seq x y z
N MET A 1 13.45 28.08 1.58
CA MET A 1 14.12 27.61 0.33
C MET A 1 13.23 26.59 -0.35
N ILE A 2 12.92 26.77 -1.64
CA ILE A 2 12.24 25.76 -2.46
C ILE A 2 13.25 24.66 -2.78
N ILE A 3 12.86 23.40 -2.55
CA ILE A 3 13.64 22.24 -2.93
C ILE A 3 13.29 21.89 -4.38
N GLU A 4 14.31 21.75 -5.23
CA GLU A 4 14.10 21.37 -6.63
C GLU A 4 13.38 20.03 -6.76
N ASN A 5 12.44 19.93 -7.70
CA ASN A 5 11.69 18.69 -7.98
C ASN A 5 12.62 17.50 -8.23
N SER A 6 13.77 17.71 -8.86
CA SER A 6 14.79 16.68 -9.08
C SER A 6 15.33 16.04 -7.79
N LYS A 7 15.35 16.78 -6.68
CA LYS A 7 15.74 16.30 -5.35
C LYS A 7 14.57 15.62 -4.65
N VAL A 8 13.38 16.25 -4.66
CA VAL A 8 12.15 15.67 -4.07
C VAL A 8 11.83 14.33 -4.72
N LYS A 9 11.99 14.23 -6.05
CA LYS A 9 11.79 12.98 -6.81
C LYS A 9 12.68 11.83 -6.30
N LYS A 10 13.90 12.12 -5.83
CA LYS A 10 14.80 11.11 -5.25
C LYS A 10 14.40 10.66 -3.85
N ALA A 11 13.62 11.47 -3.14
CA ALA A 11 13.09 11.17 -1.82
C ALA A 11 11.70 10.52 -1.88
N LEU A 12 11.06 10.51 -3.06
CA LEU A 12 9.73 9.95 -3.26
C LEU A 12 9.83 8.45 -3.51
N LEU A 13 9.41 7.67 -2.53
CA LEU A 13 9.41 6.20 -2.53
C LEU A 13 8.00 5.66 -2.84
N GLY A 14 7.93 4.41 -3.29
CA GLY A 14 6.66 3.72 -3.58
C GLY A 14 6.11 3.96 -4.99
N ALA A 15 6.84 4.66 -5.84
CA ALA A 15 6.43 4.96 -7.21
C ALA A 15 7.24 4.17 -8.24
N VAL A 16 6.55 3.52 -9.18
CA VAL A 16 7.15 2.88 -10.37
C VAL A 16 7.64 3.94 -11.36
N ARG A 17 6.93 5.04 -11.45
CA ARG A 17 7.27 6.19 -12.30
C ARG A 17 6.77 7.48 -11.68
N ILE A 18 7.46 8.58 -11.98
CA ILE A 18 7.07 9.92 -11.55
C ILE A 18 7.09 10.82 -12.77
N GLU A 19 5.95 11.39 -13.08
CA GLU A 19 5.80 12.43 -14.11
C GLU A 19 5.91 13.81 -13.47
N GLU A 20 6.21 14.82 -14.27
CA GLU A 20 6.21 16.20 -13.85
C GLU A 20 5.25 16.99 -14.74
N GLU A 21 4.31 17.69 -14.12
CA GLU A 21 3.25 18.43 -14.80
C GLU A 21 3.01 19.74 -14.07
N ASP A 22 3.15 20.86 -14.76
CA ASP A 22 2.94 22.22 -14.22
C ASP A 22 3.73 22.51 -12.91
N GLY A 23 4.94 21.96 -12.80
CA GLY A 23 5.79 22.13 -11.61
C GLY A 23 5.46 21.17 -10.45
N TYR A 24 4.47 20.29 -10.63
CA TYR A 24 4.11 19.25 -9.65
C TYR A 24 4.69 17.89 -10.04
N LEU A 25 5.13 17.13 -9.06
CA LEU A 25 5.48 15.72 -9.19
C LEU A 25 4.23 14.86 -9.07
N PHE A 26 4.04 13.98 -10.04
CA PHE A 26 2.92 13.07 -10.10
C PHE A 26 3.41 11.61 -10.09
N PRO A 27 3.37 10.92 -8.93
CA PRO A 27 3.84 9.56 -8.81
C PRO A 27 2.76 8.53 -9.18
N PHE A 28 3.21 7.38 -9.74
CA PHE A 28 2.35 6.27 -10.13
C PHE A 28 2.89 4.94 -9.62
N ARG A 29 1.99 4.09 -9.09
CA ARG A 29 2.29 2.72 -8.64
C ARG A 29 2.38 1.71 -9.79
N PHE A 30 1.84 2.04 -10.94
CA PHE A 30 1.74 1.19 -12.11
C PHE A 30 2.51 1.76 -13.31
N SER A 31 3.08 0.88 -14.14
CA SER A 31 3.68 1.29 -15.41
C SER A 31 2.61 1.73 -16.42
N LYS A 32 3.01 2.51 -17.44
CA LYS A 32 2.11 2.88 -18.54
C LYS A 32 1.53 1.65 -19.22
N ARG A 33 2.35 0.64 -19.48
CA ARG A 33 1.94 -0.62 -20.10
C ARG A 33 0.88 -1.38 -19.31
N GLN A 34 0.99 -1.41 -17.96
CA GLN A 34 -0.03 -2.01 -17.12
C GLN A 34 -1.37 -1.28 -17.23
N LEU A 35 -1.35 0.06 -17.23
CA LEU A 35 -2.58 0.87 -17.35
C LEU A 35 -3.20 0.76 -18.77
N GLU A 36 -2.39 0.72 -19.82
CA GLU A 36 -2.85 0.56 -21.20
C GLU A 36 -3.54 -0.79 -21.42
N LYS A 37 -3.02 -1.88 -20.83
CA LYS A 37 -3.66 -3.20 -20.87
C LYS A 37 -5.06 -3.22 -20.26
N ARG A 38 -5.39 -2.23 -19.41
CA ARG A 38 -6.67 -2.08 -18.72
C ARG A 38 -7.50 -0.93 -19.24
N ALA A 39 -7.18 -0.43 -20.44
CA ALA A 39 -7.98 0.60 -21.10
C ALA A 39 -9.45 0.13 -21.21
N GLY A 40 -10.39 0.99 -20.74
CA GLY A 40 -11.82 0.65 -20.67
C GLY A 40 -12.28 0.05 -19.33
N GLU A 41 -11.37 -0.28 -18.40
CA GLU A 41 -11.70 -0.70 -17.05
C GLU A 41 -11.64 0.50 -16.08
N ASP A 42 -12.58 1.44 -16.19
CA ASP A 42 -12.53 2.73 -15.46
C ASP A 42 -12.37 2.57 -13.95
N GLY A 43 -13.06 1.60 -13.36
CA GLY A 43 -12.96 1.33 -11.92
C GLY A 43 -11.58 0.80 -11.50
N TYR A 44 -10.88 0.07 -12.36
CA TYR A 44 -9.50 -0.34 -12.14
C TYR A 44 -8.55 0.85 -12.29
N LEU A 45 -8.66 1.57 -13.39
CA LEU A 45 -7.81 2.72 -13.70
C LEU A 45 -7.90 3.81 -12.63
N LEU A 46 -9.10 4.05 -12.09
CA LEU A 46 -9.31 4.96 -10.98
C LEU A 46 -8.46 4.56 -9.76
N ARG A 47 -8.57 3.28 -9.34
CA ARG A 47 -7.88 2.78 -8.13
C ARG A 47 -6.37 2.64 -8.33
N ALA A 48 -5.93 2.34 -9.54
CA ALA A 48 -4.52 2.23 -9.89
C ALA A 48 -3.76 3.56 -9.73
N ARG A 49 -4.43 4.70 -9.83
CA ARG A 49 -3.84 6.04 -9.69
C ARG A 49 -3.64 6.48 -8.25
N SER A 50 -4.27 5.82 -7.27
CA SER A 50 -4.11 6.17 -5.85
C SER A 50 -2.67 6.02 -5.37
N ALA A 51 -2.26 6.86 -4.40
CA ALA A 51 -0.88 6.92 -3.91
C ALA A 51 -0.59 5.97 -2.74
N SER A 52 -1.28 4.80 -2.70
CA SER A 52 -1.08 3.80 -1.66
C SER A 52 0.39 3.41 -1.50
N CYS A 53 0.89 3.45 -0.26
CA CYS A 53 2.29 3.19 0.13
C CYS A 53 3.33 4.14 -0.47
N MET A 54 2.91 5.27 -1.03
CA MET A 54 3.85 6.29 -1.48
C MET A 54 4.18 7.27 -0.35
N MET A 55 5.43 7.68 -0.28
CA MET A 55 5.92 8.60 0.74
C MET A 55 7.10 9.43 0.24
N ILE A 56 7.34 10.59 0.86
CA ILE A 56 8.57 11.38 0.69
C ILE A 56 9.38 11.20 1.96
N ASP A 57 10.61 10.67 1.85
CA ASP A 57 11.43 10.26 2.99
C ASP A 57 12.83 10.88 2.89
N PHE A 58 13.17 11.75 3.84
CA PHE A 58 14.39 12.54 3.79
C PHE A 58 14.89 12.91 5.18
N ILE A 59 16.18 13.26 5.24
CA ILE A 59 16.83 13.82 6.43
C ILE A 59 16.96 15.33 6.27
N THR A 60 16.65 16.08 7.33
CA THR A 60 16.75 17.53 7.37
C THR A 60 17.08 18.03 8.78
N ASP A 61 17.61 19.24 8.87
CA ASP A 61 17.75 20.03 10.08
C ASP A 61 16.78 21.23 10.13
N SER A 62 15.92 21.36 9.11
CA SER A 62 14.92 22.42 8.99
C SER A 62 13.95 22.43 10.17
N THR A 63 13.49 23.63 10.56
CA THR A 63 12.41 23.81 11.55
C THR A 63 11.03 23.93 10.91
N ARG A 64 10.98 23.94 9.57
CA ARG A 64 9.75 24.10 8.80
C ARG A 64 9.75 23.19 7.58
N LEU A 65 8.60 22.60 7.32
CA LEU A 65 8.28 21.89 6.09
C LEU A 65 7.00 22.47 5.49
N GLU A 66 7.04 22.83 4.21
CA GLU A 66 5.86 23.28 3.47
C GLU A 66 5.82 22.63 2.10
N PHE A 67 4.61 22.34 1.61
CA PHE A 67 4.41 21.91 0.23
C PHE A 67 2.95 22.12 -0.20
N ASP A 68 2.78 22.29 -1.51
CA ASP A 68 1.47 22.33 -2.14
C ASP A 68 1.07 20.94 -2.63
N TYR A 69 -0.23 20.65 -2.60
CA TYR A 69 -0.77 19.42 -3.14
C TYR A 69 -1.96 19.67 -4.04
N LYS A 70 -2.14 18.76 -5.01
CA LYS A 70 -3.40 18.57 -5.73
C LYS A 70 -3.78 17.11 -5.62
N VAL A 71 -5.05 16.85 -5.28
CA VAL A 71 -5.56 15.49 -5.09
C VAL A 71 -6.84 15.27 -5.86
N ARG A 72 -7.02 14.04 -6.34
CA ARG A 72 -8.27 13.58 -6.96
C ARG A 72 -8.60 12.21 -6.45
N ILE A 73 -9.88 11.92 -6.24
CA ILE A 73 -10.31 10.60 -5.75
C ILE A 73 -9.77 9.48 -6.64
N GLY A 74 -9.19 8.48 -5.99
CA GLY A 74 -8.63 7.26 -6.61
C GLY A 74 -9.21 5.99 -5.99
N SER A 75 -10.39 6.06 -5.35
CA SER A 75 -11.03 4.90 -4.73
C SER A 75 -12.52 5.15 -4.49
N GLY A 76 -13.23 4.15 -3.95
CA GLY A 76 -14.63 4.28 -3.54
C GLY A 76 -14.85 5.04 -2.23
N LYS A 77 -13.79 5.28 -1.44
CA LYS A 77 -13.85 6.06 -0.19
C LYS A 77 -13.16 7.39 -0.32
N LYS A 78 -13.72 8.38 0.36
CA LYS A 78 -13.28 9.77 0.29
C LYS A 78 -12.52 10.16 1.56
N LEU A 79 -11.42 9.44 1.84
CA LEU A 79 -10.53 9.67 2.96
C LEU A 79 -9.19 10.18 2.42
N CYS A 80 -8.98 11.49 2.47
CA CYS A 80 -7.80 12.16 1.92
C CYS A 80 -6.95 12.73 3.05
N PHE A 81 -6.04 11.93 3.59
CA PHE A 81 -5.17 12.34 4.70
C PHE A 81 -3.70 12.15 4.37
N PHE A 82 -2.90 13.09 4.84
CA PHE A 82 -1.44 13.03 4.88
C PHE A 82 -0.99 12.77 6.31
N ASP A 83 0.03 11.94 6.49
CA ASP A 83 0.73 11.79 7.76
C ASP A 83 2.16 12.31 7.64
N ILE A 84 2.62 13.08 8.62
CA ILE A 84 4.02 13.45 8.73
C ILE A 84 4.59 12.83 10.00
N ARG A 85 5.60 11.98 9.81
CA ARG A 85 6.37 11.38 10.90
C ARG A 85 7.75 12.04 10.98
N VAL A 86 8.19 12.28 12.22
CA VAL A 86 9.54 12.77 12.52
C VAL A 86 10.19 11.78 13.46
N ASP A 87 11.33 11.19 13.08
CA ASP A 87 12.01 10.13 13.82
C ASP A 87 11.02 9.03 14.29
N ASP A 88 10.24 8.52 13.34
CA ASP A 88 9.19 7.51 13.51
C ASP A 88 8.01 7.88 14.43
N ARG A 89 7.90 9.11 14.89
CA ARG A 89 6.74 9.60 15.64
C ARG A 89 5.77 10.30 14.73
N LEU A 90 4.49 9.94 14.77
CA LEU A 90 3.44 10.67 14.07
C LEU A 90 3.28 12.06 14.71
N MET A 91 3.63 13.10 13.97
CA MET A 91 3.63 14.48 14.43
C MET A 91 2.51 15.31 13.84
N LEU A 92 2.07 14.97 12.62
CA LEU A 92 0.93 15.60 11.98
C LEU A 92 0.10 14.54 11.24
N HIS A 93 -1.20 14.56 11.48
CA HIS A 93 -2.23 13.90 10.70
C HIS A 93 -3.17 14.99 10.21
N THR A 94 -3.30 15.18 8.90
CA THR A 94 -4.09 16.27 8.34
C THR A 94 -4.70 15.89 7.00
N GLY A 95 -5.90 16.37 6.74
CA GLY A 95 -6.60 16.07 5.51
C GLY A 95 -8.08 16.42 5.57
N LYS A 96 -8.83 15.82 4.67
CA LYS A 96 -10.27 16.07 4.50
C LYS A 96 -11.01 14.78 4.16
N VAL A 97 -12.27 14.73 4.51
CA VAL A 97 -13.22 13.69 4.09
C VAL A 97 -14.19 14.24 3.05
N ASP A 98 -14.85 13.35 2.33
CA ASP A 98 -15.94 13.65 1.38
C ASP A 98 -15.56 14.57 0.20
N ILE A 99 -14.29 14.69 -0.12
CA ILE A 99 -13.82 15.44 -1.29
C ILE A 99 -13.64 14.51 -2.51
N VAL A 100 -13.87 15.06 -3.72
CA VAL A 100 -13.60 14.37 -4.99
C VAL A 100 -12.25 14.81 -5.55
N GLU A 101 -12.00 16.10 -5.52
CA GLU A 101 -10.73 16.75 -5.85
C GLU A 101 -10.54 17.97 -4.95
N ASP A 102 -9.28 18.30 -4.70
CA ASP A 102 -8.90 19.43 -3.87
C ASP A 102 -7.47 19.86 -4.20
N GLU A 103 -7.16 21.09 -3.89
CA GLU A 103 -5.79 21.59 -3.86
C GLU A 103 -5.58 22.37 -2.57
N GLY A 104 -4.36 22.38 -2.08
CA GLY A 104 -4.07 23.04 -0.83
C GLY A 104 -2.59 23.11 -0.53
N HIS A 105 -2.33 23.65 0.64
CA HIS A 105 -0.99 23.85 1.19
C HIS A 105 -0.89 23.24 2.57
N ILE A 106 0.19 22.49 2.81
CA ILE A 106 0.54 21.98 4.14
C ILE A 106 1.75 22.77 4.63
N SER A 107 1.63 23.33 5.84
CA SER A 107 2.72 23.95 6.57
C SER A 107 2.87 23.30 7.94
N PHE A 108 4.06 22.81 8.26
CA PHE A 108 4.34 22.06 9.47
C PHE A 108 5.62 22.54 10.14
N ALA A 109 5.51 22.97 11.41
CA ALA A 109 6.65 23.37 12.23
C ALA A 109 7.28 22.16 12.91
N MET A 110 8.60 22.10 12.92
CA MET A 110 9.40 21.00 13.49
C MET A 110 10.39 21.53 14.52
N VAL A 111 10.81 20.63 15.41
CA VAL A 111 11.93 20.93 16.33
C VAL A 111 13.24 21.04 15.53
N GLY A 112 14.14 21.94 15.91
CA GLY A 112 15.47 22.06 15.30
C GLY A 112 16.33 20.80 15.53
N GLY A 113 17.42 20.70 14.72
CA GLY A 113 18.34 19.56 14.75
C GLY A 113 18.09 18.56 13.62
N LYS A 114 19.10 17.73 13.32
CA LYS A 114 19.05 16.72 12.26
C LYS A 114 18.05 15.63 12.62
N LYS A 115 17.13 15.32 11.74
CA LYS A 115 16.03 14.35 11.92
C LYS A 115 15.60 13.75 10.59
N ARG A 116 14.99 12.58 10.64
CA ARG A 116 14.31 11.96 9.50
C ARG A 116 12.87 12.41 9.45
N VAL A 117 12.41 12.84 8.29
CA VAL A 117 11.01 13.22 8.05
C VAL A 117 10.44 12.32 6.96
N THR A 118 9.30 11.71 7.24
CA THR A 118 8.56 10.89 6.28
C THR A 118 7.16 11.45 6.11
N VAL A 119 6.84 11.90 4.89
CA VAL A 119 5.50 12.38 4.51
C VAL A 119 4.79 11.26 3.77
N TYR A 120 3.78 10.64 4.39
CA TYR A 120 2.94 9.63 3.77
C TYR A 120 1.82 10.30 2.98
N LEU A 121 1.63 9.84 1.74
CA LEU A 121 0.59 10.35 0.85
C LEU A 121 -0.75 9.64 1.08
N PRO A 122 -1.89 10.28 0.76
CA PRO A 122 -3.22 9.68 0.88
C PRO A 122 -3.36 8.36 0.10
N CYS A 123 -3.66 7.26 0.79
CA CYS A 123 -3.75 5.92 0.19
C CYS A 123 -4.80 5.78 -0.91
N LEU A 124 -5.84 6.60 -0.88
CA LEU A 124 -7.04 6.44 -1.73
C LEU A 124 -7.19 7.56 -2.77
N TYR A 125 -6.18 8.41 -2.91
CA TYR A 125 -6.20 9.54 -3.83
C TYR A 125 -5.02 9.51 -4.81
N GLU A 126 -5.26 9.96 -6.01
CA GLU A 126 -4.24 10.46 -6.92
C GLU A 126 -3.66 11.74 -6.30
N VAL A 127 -2.35 11.88 -6.27
CA VAL A 127 -1.67 12.99 -5.57
C VAL A 127 -0.62 13.60 -6.47
N LYS A 128 -0.61 14.93 -6.55
CA LYS A 128 0.48 15.74 -7.11
C LYS A 128 1.07 16.58 -5.99
N ILE A 129 2.39 16.66 -5.91
CA ILE A 129 3.13 17.45 -4.90
C ILE A 129 3.99 18.49 -5.60
N GLY A 130 3.91 19.71 -5.15
CA GLY A 130 4.68 20.84 -5.68
C GLY A 130 5.17 21.80 -4.59
N ASN A 131 6.02 22.76 -4.97
CA ASN A 131 6.50 23.83 -4.10
C ASN A 131 7.03 23.34 -2.74
N PHE A 132 7.79 22.23 -2.75
CA PHE A 132 8.33 21.66 -1.52
C PHE A 132 9.38 22.54 -0.91
N CYS A 133 9.17 23.06 0.30
CA CYS A 133 9.96 24.09 0.94
C CYS A 133 10.48 23.68 2.31
N LEU A 134 11.72 24.08 2.58
CA LEU A 134 12.37 24.03 3.89
C LEU A 134 12.93 25.41 4.24
N ASP A 135 13.51 25.56 5.42
CA ASP A 135 14.25 26.78 5.80
C ASP A 135 15.43 27.02 4.85
N ASP A 136 15.83 28.28 4.72
CA ASP A 136 16.98 28.64 3.88
C ASP A 136 18.27 27.98 4.40
N GLY A 137 18.97 27.31 3.50
CA GLY A 137 20.22 26.62 3.83
C GLY A 137 20.07 25.29 4.57
N ALA A 138 18.84 24.84 4.85
CA ALA A 138 18.62 23.57 5.51
C ALA A 138 19.05 22.38 4.65
N LEU A 139 19.50 21.32 5.31
CA LEU A 139 19.80 20.04 4.69
C LEU A 139 18.54 19.42 4.07
N PHE A 140 18.66 18.86 2.87
CA PHE A 140 17.72 17.94 2.28
C PHE A 140 18.46 16.76 1.70
N GLU A 141 18.41 15.61 2.38
CA GLU A 141 19.10 14.39 2.00
C GLU A 141 18.06 13.26 1.85
N PRO A 142 17.78 12.78 0.61
CA PRO A 142 16.88 11.65 0.39
C PRO A 142 17.35 10.40 1.14
N VAL A 143 16.44 9.73 1.84
CA VAL A 143 16.72 8.44 2.47
C VAL A 143 16.70 7.36 1.40
N LYS A 144 17.76 6.56 1.37
CA LYS A 144 17.81 5.35 0.54
C LYS A 144 17.50 4.15 1.42
N ARG A 145 16.62 3.30 0.93
CA ARG A 145 16.28 2.04 1.58
C ARG A 145 16.76 0.91 0.69
N GLU A 146 17.51 -0.04 1.24
CA GLU A 146 18.12 -1.10 0.45
C GLU A 146 17.19 -2.29 0.25
N LYS A 147 16.37 -2.60 1.27
CA LYS A 147 15.39 -3.68 1.17
C LYS A 147 14.20 -3.28 0.29
N LYS A 148 13.71 -4.23 -0.48
CA LYS A 148 12.61 -4.03 -1.43
C LYS A 148 11.47 -4.98 -1.16
N ILE A 149 10.26 -4.44 -1.00
CA ILE A 149 9.05 -5.21 -0.71
C ILE A 149 7.97 -4.90 -1.76
N LEU A 150 7.43 -5.95 -2.37
CA LEU A 150 6.30 -5.85 -3.28
C LEU A 150 5.04 -6.38 -2.59
N PHE A 151 3.96 -5.59 -2.67
CA PHE A 151 2.64 -5.97 -2.18
C PHE A 151 1.69 -6.18 -3.35
N LEU A 152 1.11 -7.37 -3.42
CA LEU A 152 0.10 -7.81 -4.38
C LEU A 152 -1.15 -8.17 -3.60
N GLY A 153 -2.28 -7.52 -3.87
CA GLY A 153 -3.49 -7.75 -3.08
C GLY A 153 -4.69 -6.92 -3.49
N ASP A 154 -5.67 -6.90 -2.64
CA ASP A 154 -6.95 -6.24 -2.84
C ASP A 154 -7.08 -4.91 -2.06
N SER A 155 -8.31 -4.54 -1.68
CA SER A 155 -8.59 -3.30 -0.94
C SER A 155 -7.89 -3.21 0.40
N ILE A 156 -7.73 -4.33 1.11
CA ILE A 156 -7.08 -4.35 2.43
C ILE A 156 -5.61 -4.00 2.26
N THR A 157 -4.95 -4.62 1.30
CA THR A 157 -3.53 -4.33 0.97
C THR A 157 -3.34 -2.91 0.41
N GLN A 158 -4.32 -2.39 -0.33
CA GLN A 158 -4.32 -1.00 -0.80
C GLN A 158 -4.41 0.02 0.34
N GLY A 159 -4.86 -0.38 1.53
CA GLY A 159 -5.10 0.53 2.66
C GLY A 159 -6.48 1.16 2.66
N TYR A 160 -7.47 0.47 2.07
CA TYR A 160 -8.86 0.93 2.04
C TYR A 160 -9.41 1.01 3.46
N SER A 161 -10.03 2.14 3.81
CA SER A 161 -10.59 2.45 5.12
C SER A 161 -9.59 2.89 6.21
N SER A 162 -8.31 3.12 5.88
CA SER A 162 -7.40 3.77 6.81
C SER A 162 -7.50 5.29 6.68
N ASP A 163 -7.75 5.98 7.78
CA ASP A 163 -7.63 7.44 7.86
C ASP A 163 -6.16 7.84 7.92
N CYS A 164 -5.34 7.07 8.68
CA CYS A 164 -3.93 7.31 8.84
C CYS A 164 -3.09 6.49 7.83
N PRO A 165 -2.62 7.06 6.70
CA PRO A 165 -1.84 6.34 5.70
C PRO A 165 -0.63 5.59 6.29
N SER A 166 0.03 6.17 7.31
CA SER A 166 1.19 5.57 7.97
C SER A 166 0.86 4.32 8.80
N LEU A 167 -0.42 4.01 9.03
CA LEU A 167 -0.89 2.85 9.79
C LEU A 167 -1.39 1.70 8.93
N CYS A 168 -1.55 1.86 7.60
CA CYS A 168 -1.81 0.73 6.71
C CYS A 168 -0.74 -0.35 6.93
N TYR A 169 -1.13 -1.62 7.00
CA TYR A 169 -0.21 -2.70 7.36
C TYR A 169 1.02 -2.77 6.46
N ALA A 170 0.87 -2.46 5.18
CA ALA A 170 1.99 -2.41 4.24
C ALA A 170 3.02 -1.33 4.64
N ASN A 171 2.56 -0.12 5.01
CA ASN A 171 3.44 0.94 5.52
C ASN A 171 4.08 0.60 6.87
N LEU A 172 3.37 -0.14 7.74
CA LEU A 172 3.92 -0.66 8.99
C LEU A 172 5.09 -1.61 8.73
N LEU A 173 4.96 -2.51 7.74
CA LEU A 173 6.04 -3.41 7.34
C LEU A 173 7.21 -2.66 6.71
N LEU A 174 6.95 -1.70 5.82
CA LEU A 174 7.99 -0.87 5.20
C LEU A 174 8.82 -0.13 6.26
N ARG A 175 8.17 0.36 7.31
CA ARG A 175 8.84 1.00 8.44
C ARG A 175 9.62 0.00 9.29
N LYS A 176 9.01 -1.16 9.64
CA LYS A 176 9.66 -2.21 10.43
C LYS A 176 10.97 -2.69 9.80
N TYR A 177 10.99 -2.87 8.49
CA TYR A 177 12.15 -3.39 7.76
C TYR A 177 13.05 -2.31 7.17
N ASP A 178 12.71 -1.04 7.35
CA ASP A 178 13.33 0.12 6.66
C ASP A 178 13.45 -0.14 5.16
N ALA A 179 12.34 -0.53 4.54
CA ALA A 179 12.27 -1.00 3.16
C ALA A 179 11.57 -0.02 2.23
N GLU A 180 12.01 0.05 0.97
CA GLU A 180 11.24 0.62 -0.12
C GLU A 180 10.17 -0.39 -0.56
N GLY A 181 8.96 0.05 -0.85
CA GLY A 181 7.90 -0.85 -1.27
C GLY A 181 7.06 -0.32 -2.42
N ILE A 182 6.70 -1.22 -3.33
CA ILE A 182 5.68 -0.95 -4.35
C ILE A 182 4.40 -1.68 -3.95
N ASN A 183 3.29 -0.95 -3.88
CA ASN A 183 1.99 -1.53 -3.61
C ASN A 183 1.16 -1.60 -4.89
N GLN A 184 1.03 -2.80 -5.46
CA GLN A 184 0.24 -3.09 -6.68
C GLN A 184 -1.20 -3.54 -6.36
N ALA A 185 -1.63 -3.38 -5.11
CA ALA A 185 -2.97 -3.80 -4.70
C ALA A 185 -4.06 -2.86 -5.25
N ILE A 186 -5.18 -3.44 -5.63
CA ILE A 186 -6.35 -2.74 -6.18
C ILE A 186 -7.62 -3.21 -5.47
N GLY A 187 -8.40 -2.27 -4.95
CA GLY A 187 -9.67 -2.57 -4.30
C GLY A 187 -10.61 -3.38 -5.18
N GLY A 188 -11.16 -4.47 -4.63
CA GLY A 188 -12.05 -5.39 -5.33
C GLY A 188 -11.36 -6.43 -6.21
N SER A 189 -10.02 -6.39 -6.32
CA SER A 189 -9.27 -7.36 -7.13
C SER A 189 -9.33 -8.77 -6.56
N ARG A 190 -9.17 -9.73 -7.48
CA ARG A 190 -9.11 -11.17 -7.26
C ARG A 190 -7.80 -11.70 -7.83
N PHE A 191 -7.52 -12.98 -7.61
CA PHE A 191 -6.44 -13.63 -8.33
C PHE A 191 -6.64 -13.49 -9.84
N ASN A 192 -5.74 -12.77 -10.49
CA ASN A 192 -5.73 -12.59 -11.94
C ASN A 192 -4.30 -12.33 -12.42
N GLU A 193 -3.69 -13.30 -13.09
CA GLU A 193 -2.31 -13.25 -13.55
C GLU A 193 -2.03 -12.14 -14.56
N ASP A 194 -3.05 -11.61 -15.24
CA ASP A 194 -2.91 -10.49 -16.17
C ASP A 194 -2.51 -9.18 -15.49
N PHE A 195 -2.68 -9.07 -14.17
CA PHE A 195 -2.27 -7.90 -13.40
C PHE A 195 -0.76 -7.88 -13.11
N LEU A 196 -0.10 -9.02 -13.23
CA LEU A 196 1.34 -9.12 -13.00
C LEU A 196 2.15 -8.57 -14.16
N SER A 197 3.27 -7.92 -13.84
CA SER A 197 4.22 -7.41 -14.81
C SER A 197 5.65 -7.66 -14.33
N GLU A 198 6.47 -8.22 -15.22
CA GLU A 198 7.90 -8.48 -14.98
C GLU A 198 8.73 -7.20 -14.76
N GLU A 199 8.19 -6.04 -15.15
CA GLU A 199 8.85 -4.75 -14.99
C GLU A 199 8.81 -4.23 -13.53
N ILE A 200 7.92 -4.79 -12.70
CA ILE A 200 7.65 -4.24 -11.38
C ILE A 200 8.52 -4.93 -10.33
N MET A 201 9.53 -4.21 -9.86
CA MET A 201 10.41 -4.63 -8.76
C MET A 201 10.89 -6.09 -8.89
N PRO A 202 11.49 -6.48 -10.04
CA PRO A 202 11.91 -7.88 -10.27
C PRO A 202 12.99 -8.35 -9.29
N ASP A 203 13.63 -7.42 -8.58
CA ASP A 203 14.64 -7.62 -7.54
C ASP A 203 14.07 -7.42 -6.12
N ALA A 204 12.77 -7.61 -5.92
CA ALA A 204 12.17 -7.58 -4.59
C ALA A 204 12.80 -8.63 -3.67
N ASP A 205 13.15 -8.25 -2.44
CA ASP A 205 13.59 -9.18 -1.40
C ASP A 205 12.41 -10.01 -0.87
N MET A 206 11.24 -9.37 -0.77
CA MET A 206 10.02 -9.99 -0.29
C MET A 206 8.83 -9.62 -1.19
N VAL A 207 7.99 -10.61 -1.47
CA VAL A 207 6.73 -10.44 -2.21
C VAL A 207 5.59 -10.97 -1.35
N PHE A 208 4.62 -10.11 -1.06
CA PHE A 208 3.41 -10.48 -0.34
C PHE A 208 2.24 -10.61 -1.30
N VAL A 209 1.53 -11.74 -1.24
CA VAL A 209 0.32 -12.04 -2.01
C VAL A 209 -0.84 -12.21 -1.05
N ALA A 210 -1.82 -11.30 -1.09
CA ALA A 210 -2.95 -11.27 -0.16
C ALA A 210 -4.28 -11.08 -0.91
N TYR A 211 -4.84 -12.18 -1.39
CA TYR A 211 -6.11 -12.27 -2.10
C TYR A 211 -7.00 -13.39 -1.51
N GLY A 212 -8.17 -13.58 -2.07
CA GLY A 212 -9.09 -14.66 -1.78
C GLY A 212 -10.43 -14.19 -1.19
N THR A 213 -10.45 -13.08 -0.45
CA THR A 213 -11.70 -12.57 0.14
C THR A 213 -12.72 -12.12 -0.92
N ASN A 214 -12.26 -11.49 -2.01
CA ASN A 214 -13.12 -11.10 -3.12
C ASN A 214 -13.43 -12.26 -4.06
N ASP A 215 -12.53 -13.22 -4.17
CA ASP A 215 -12.74 -14.46 -4.95
C ASP A 215 -13.88 -15.25 -4.34
N TRP A 216 -13.84 -15.50 -3.01
CA TRP A 216 -14.93 -16.12 -2.28
C TRP A 216 -16.24 -15.35 -2.40
N ALA A 217 -16.22 -14.04 -2.14
CA ALA A 217 -17.40 -13.19 -2.17
C ALA A 217 -18.08 -13.14 -3.55
N GLY A 218 -17.30 -13.32 -4.60
CA GLY A 218 -17.76 -13.33 -5.99
C GLY A 218 -18.05 -14.73 -6.54
N GLY A 219 -17.85 -15.80 -5.76
CA GLY A 219 -18.15 -17.16 -6.16
C GLY A 219 -17.37 -17.66 -7.38
N VAL A 220 -16.09 -17.22 -7.52
CA VAL A 220 -15.23 -17.63 -8.64
C VAL A 220 -14.43 -18.90 -8.31
N ASP A 221 -13.88 -19.55 -9.33
CA ASP A 221 -12.97 -20.70 -9.16
C ASP A 221 -11.62 -20.21 -8.60
N ILE A 222 -11.52 -20.22 -7.26
CA ILE A 222 -10.32 -19.77 -6.53
C ILE A 222 -9.12 -20.65 -6.89
N ARG A 223 -9.30 -21.97 -6.97
CA ARG A 223 -8.20 -22.92 -7.19
C ARG A 223 -7.49 -22.65 -8.52
N THR A 224 -8.26 -22.59 -9.60
CA THR A 224 -7.72 -22.33 -10.95
C THR A 224 -7.03 -20.98 -11.02
N ASN A 225 -7.70 -19.91 -10.56
CA ASN A 225 -7.17 -18.56 -10.64
C ASN A 225 -5.94 -18.36 -9.76
N ALA A 226 -5.96 -18.84 -8.52
CA ALA A 226 -4.83 -18.74 -7.60
C ALA A 226 -3.61 -19.53 -8.09
N THR A 227 -3.84 -20.73 -8.67
CA THR A 227 -2.76 -21.56 -9.22
C THR A 227 -2.07 -20.86 -10.40
N ALA A 228 -2.83 -20.31 -11.35
CA ALA A 228 -2.29 -19.57 -12.49
C ALA A 228 -1.52 -18.33 -12.01
N TYR A 229 -2.09 -17.59 -11.05
CA TYR A 229 -1.48 -16.41 -10.46
C TYR A 229 -0.15 -16.72 -9.77
N MET A 230 -0.14 -17.73 -8.86
CA MET A 230 1.05 -18.12 -8.11
C MET A 230 2.15 -18.68 -8.98
N LYS A 231 1.79 -19.44 -10.04
CA LYS A 231 2.74 -19.89 -11.03
C LYS A 231 3.52 -18.70 -11.62
N LYS A 232 2.81 -17.67 -12.06
CA LYS A 232 3.44 -16.47 -12.64
C LYS A 232 4.23 -15.66 -11.61
N VAL A 233 3.73 -15.54 -10.37
CA VAL A 233 4.47 -14.89 -9.27
C VAL A 233 5.80 -15.59 -9.03
N THR A 234 5.81 -16.92 -8.90
CA THR A 234 7.04 -17.69 -8.63
C THR A 234 8.01 -17.68 -9.81
N GLU A 235 7.52 -17.56 -11.05
CA GLU A 235 8.36 -17.41 -12.24
C GLU A 235 9.06 -16.03 -12.27
N ILE A 236 8.32 -14.94 -12.01
CA ILE A 236 8.85 -13.57 -12.02
C ILE A 236 9.79 -13.33 -10.84
N TYR A 237 9.37 -13.71 -9.64
CA TYR A 237 10.07 -13.39 -8.38
C TYR A 237 10.82 -14.60 -7.79
N LYS A 238 11.45 -15.39 -8.66
CA LYS A 238 12.15 -16.64 -8.30
C LYS A 238 13.29 -16.49 -7.27
N ASN A 239 13.82 -15.28 -7.10
CA ASN A 239 14.89 -14.97 -6.16
C ASN A 239 14.38 -14.28 -4.87
N SER A 240 13.10 -14.04 -4.78
CA SER A 240 12.45 -13.35 -3.65
C SER A 240 11.91 -14.36 -2.63
N ARG A 241 11.79 -13.93 -1.38
CA ARG A 241 10.96 -14.64 -0.40
C ARG A 241 9.50 -14.32 -0.69
N ILE A 242 8.70 -15.33 -1.00
CA ILE A 242 7.29 -15.16 -1.37
C ILE A 242 6.42 -15.60 -0.20
N TYR A 243 5.54 -14.70 0.24
CA TYR A 243 4.60 -14.94 1.32
C TYR A 243 3.17 -14.85 0.78
N MET A 244 2.39 -15.91 0.98
CA MET A 244 0.97 -15.94 0.65
C MET A 244 0.16 -15.83 1.93
N ILE A 245 -0.55 -14.71 2.10
CA ILE A 245 -1.36 -14.44 3.29
C ILE A 245 -2.78 -14.90 3.02
N LEU A 246 -3.27 -15.82 3.87
CA LEU A 246 -4.67 -16.26 3.81
C LEU A 246 -5.62 -15.12 4.21
N PRO A 247 -6.83 -15.07 3.65
CA PRO A 247 -7.82 -14.06 4.00
C PRO A 247 -8.03 -13.91 5.50
N ILE A 248 -8.05 -12.67 5.99
CA ILE A 248 -8.37 -12.34 7.38
C ILE A 248 -9.83 -12.59 7.67
N TRP A 249 -10.20 -12.60 8.97
CA TRP A 249 -11.58 -12.69 9.40
C TRP A 249 -12.45 -11.61 8.76
N ARG A 250 -13.70 -11.97 8.50
CA ARG A 250 -14.75 -11.04 8.08
C ARG A 250 -16.07 -11.41 8.75
N LYS A 251 -16.86 -10.42 9.15
CA LYS A 251 -18.10 -10.61 9.91
C LYS A 251 -19.13 -11.47 9.16
N ASP A 252 -19.15 -11.38 7.83
CA ASP A 252 -20.10 -12.09 6.98
C ASP A 252 -19.54 -13.41 6.43
N GLN A 253 -18.56 -14.02 7.11
CA GLN A 253 -17.93 -15.29 6.71
C GLN A 253 -18.91 -16.47 6.67
N ASP A 254 -19.98 -16.40 7.49
CA ASP A 254 -21.03 -17.45 7.53
C ASP A 254 -22.08 -17.26 6.43
N ARG A 255 -21.91 -16.25 5.56
CA ARG A 255 -22.80 -16.03 4.43
C ARG A 255 -22.69 -17.20 3.46
N GLU A 256 -23.84 -17.74 3.04
CA GLU A 256 -23.87 -18.70 1.95
C GLU A 256 -23.41 -18.03 0.63
N THR A 257 -22.45 -18.64 -0.03
CA THR A 257 -22.07 -18.33 -1.41
C THR A 257 -22.46 -19.49 -2.32
N ALA A 258 -22.55 -19.24 -3.63
CA ALA A 258 -22.95 -20.25 -4.60
C ALA A 258 -21.94 -21.41 -4.72
N THR A 259 -20.72 -21.27 -4.19
CA THR A 259 -19.62 -22.20 -4.47
C THR A 259 -19.06 -22.90 -3.24
N MET A 260 -18.79 -22.17 -2.14
CA MET A 260 -18.11 -22.73 -0.96
C MET A 260 -18.24 -21.80 0.25
N THR A 261 -18.01 -22.35 1.44
CA THR A 261 -17.85 -21.59 2.68
C THR A 261 -16.58 -20.76 2.67
N PHE A 262 -16.48 -19.77 3.56
CA PHE A 262 -15.26 -18.97 3.68
C PHE A 262 -14.06 -19.80 4.13
N GLU A 263 -14.26 -20.74 5.04
CA GLU A 263 -13.19 -21.63 5.50
C GLU A 263 -12.68 -22.54 4.37
N GLU A 264 -13.58 -23.12 3.55
CA GLU A 264 -13.18 -23.88 2.36
C GLU A 264 -12.38 -23.02 1.38
N ALA A 265 -12.78 -21.75 1.18
CA ALA A 265 -12.03 -20.82 0.33
C ALA A 265 -10.61 -20.56 0.88
N ARG A 266 -10.48 -20.34 2.20
CA ARG A 266 -9.17 -20.18 2.86
C ARG A 266 -8.33 -21.46 2.73
N GLN A 267 -8.93 -22.63 2.89
CA GLN A 267 -8.25 -23.91 2.73
C GLN A 267 -7.75 -24.11 1.28
N VAL A 268 -8.55 -23.75 0.27
CA VAL A 268 -8.12 -23.77 -1.14
C VAL A 268 -6.92 -22.86 -1.37
N VAL A 269 -6.94 -21.63 -0.82
CA VAL A 269 -5.81 -20.70 -0.94
C VAL A 269 -4.56 -21.28 -0.27
N ARG A 270 -4.70 -21.90 0.90
CA ARG A 270 -3.60 -22.59 1.62
C ARG A 270 -2.98 -23.70 0.77
N GLU A 271 -3.78 -24.61 0.28
CA GLU A 271 -3.33 -25.76 -0.53
C GLU A 271 -2.62 -25.30 -1.80
N VAL A 272 -3.13 -24.25 -2.45
CA VAL A 272 -2.45 -23.67 -3.62
C VAL A 272 -1.10 -23.09 -3.21
N GLY A 273 -1.02 -22.30 -2.16
CA GLY A 273 0.25 -21.72 -1.68
C GLY A 273 1.29 -22.79 -1.34
N GLU A 274 0.88 -23.82 -0.59
CA GLU A 274 1.74 -24.95 -0.17
C GLU A 274 2.20 -25.83 -1.35
N SER A 275 1.48 -25.80 -2.47
CA SER A 275 1.86 -26.55 -3.69
C SER A 275 3.07 -25.95 -4.43
N PHE A 276 3.46 -24.71 -4.12
CA PHE A 276 4.60 -24.04 -4.75
C PHE A 276 5.83 -24.05 -3.84
N PRO A 277 6.91 -24.75 -4.20
CA PRO A 277 8.16 -24.73 -3.44
C PRO A 277 8.68 -23.29 -3.29
N GLY A 278 9.10 -22.93 -2.07
CA GLY A 278 9.63 -21.58 -1.76
C GLY A 278 8.57 -20.52 -1.44
N VAL A 279 7.28 -20.88 -1.46
CA VAL A 279 6.19 -20.02 -0.96
C VAL A 279 5.93 -20.35 0.51
N THR A 280 5.95 -19.33 1.36
CA THR A 280 5.54 -19.43 2.77
C THR A 280 4.09 -19.00 2.90
N VAL A 281 3.23 -19.90 3.34
CA VAL A 281 1.83 -19.58 3.62
C VAL A 281 1.70 -19.08 5.06
N ILE A 282 1.05 -17.93 5.23
CA ILE A 282 0.82 -17.31 6.53
C ILE A 282 -0.69 -17.24 6.78
N ASP A 283 -1.12 -17.80 7.91
CA ASP A 283 -2.52 -17.71 8.31
C ASP A 283 -2.83 -16.31 8.86
N GLY A 284 -3.69 -15.59 8.17
CA GLY A 284 -4.09 -14.23 8.52
C GLY A 284 -5.37 -14.13 9.35
N LEU A 285 -6.05 -15.26 9.66
CA LEU A 285 -7.39 -15.22 10.25
C LEU A 285 -7.47 -14.34 11.49
N ASP A 286 -6.50 -14.47 12.38
CA ASP A 286 -6.46 -13.79 13.67
C ASP A 286 -5.58 -12.53 13.67
N PHE A 287 -5.18 -12.00 12.51
CA PHE A 287 -4.37 -10.78 12.44
C PHE A 287 -5.13 -9.55 12.91
N VAL A 288 -6.44 -9.55 12.72
CA VAL A 288 -7.34 -8.53 13.26
C VAL A 288 -8.33 -9.22 14.18
N PRO A 289 -8.59 -8.70 15.38
CA PRO A 289 -9.58 -9.31 16.29
C PRO A 289 -10.96 -9.47 15.63
N HIS A 290 -11.65 -10.56 15.94
CA HIS A 290 -12.96 -10.93 15.38
C HIS A 290 -14.10 -10.10 15.98
N ASP A 291 -13.96 -8.77 15.93
CA ASP A 291 -14.96 -7.82 16.41
C ASP A 291 -15.10 -6.67 15.42
N SER A 292 -16.35 -6.31 15.11
CA SER A 292 -16.69 -5.24 14.17
C SER A 292 -16.07 -3.89 14.50
N VAL A 293 -15.68 -3.63 15.75
CA VAL A 293 -15.05 -2.37 16.18
C VAL A 293 -13.67 -2.13 15.53
N TYR A 294 -12.99 -3.19 15.08
CA TYR A 294 -11.71 -3.11 14.39
C TYR A 294 -11.85 -2.91 12.87
N TYR A 295 -13.08 -2.85 12.37
CA TYR A 295 -13.39 -2.71 10.94
C TYR A 295 -14.21 -1.45 10.73
N GLU A 296 -13.78 -0.59 9.81
CA GLU A 296 -14.44 0.69 9.55
C GLU A 296 -15.84 0.50 8.97
N ASP A 297 -16.02 -0.48 8.06
CA ASP A 297 -17.34 -0.85 7.53
C ASP A 297 -18.08 -1.85 8.46
N GLY A 298 -17.52 -2.11 9.63
CA GLY A 298 -18.02 -3.09 10.60
C GLY A 298 -17.95 -4.54 10.12
N ARG A 299 -17.27 -4.83 9.00
CA ARG A 299 -17.40 -6.12 8.32
C ARG A 299 -16.14 -6.71 7.73
N VAL A 300 -15.41 -5.98 6.87
CA VAL A 300 -14.33 -6.54 6.03
C VAL A 300 -13.07 -5.70 6.07
N HIS A 301 -13.20 -4.37 6.06
CA HIS A 301 -12.06 -3.48 5.92
C HIS A 301 -11.58 -2.98 7.27
N PRO A 302 -10.37 -3.34 7.70
CA PRO A 302 -9.80 -2.86 8.96
C PRO A 302 -9.77 -1.33 9.01
N ASN A 303 -10.11 -0.76 10.16
CA ASN A 303 -9.80 0.63 10.48
C ASN A 303 -8.34 0.77 10.93
N ASP A 304 -7.90 1.95 11.35
CA ASP A 304 -6.51 2.20 11.75
C ASP A 304 -6.04 1.27 12.88
N ILE A 305 -6.90 0.99 13.87
CA ILE A 305 -6.57 0.06 14.97
C ILE A 305 -6.48 -1.37 14.43
N GLY A 306 -7.40 -1.78 13.56
CA GLY A 306 -7.36 -3.07 12.89
C GLY A 306 -6.10 -3.23 12.04
N PHE A 307 -5.67 -2.21 11.32
CA PHE A 307 -4.41 -2.24 10.57
C PHE A 307 -3.17 -2.32 11.46
N LEU A 308 -3.18 -1.65 12.63
CA LEU A 308 -2.11 -1.82 13.63
C LEU A 308 -2.03 -3.27 14.11
N CYS A 309 -3.16 -3.88 14.47
CA CYS A 309 -3.21 -5.30 14.86
C CYS A 309 -2.67 -6.20 13.74
N TYR A 310 -3.13 -5.98 12.50
CA TYR A 310 -2.67 -6.72 11.32
C TYR A 310 -1.15 -6.61 11.14
N GLY A 311 -0.62 -5.38 11.13
CA GLY A 311 0.82 -5.13 10.92
C GLY A 311 1.70 -5.76 12.00
N GLU A 312 1.27 -5.68 13.27
CA GLU A 312 1.98 -6.31 14.39
C GLU A 312 1.94 -7.84 14.30
N ALA A 313 0.77 -8.43 14.02
CA ALA A 313 0.63 -9.87 13.93
C ALA A 313 1.43 -10.43 12.75
N LEU A 314 1.33 -9.82 11.57
CA LEU A 314 2.12 -10.20 10.41
C LEU A 314 3.62 -10.03 10.66
N GLY A 315 4.03 -8.93 11.30
CA GLY A 315 5.43 -8.71 11.68
C GLY A 315 5.98 -9.80 12.59
N LYS A 316 5.19 -10.29 13.55
CA LYS A 316 5.57 -11.41 14.44
C LYS A 316 5.63 -12.74 13.67
N ALA A 317 4.67 -12.99 12.76
CA ALA A 317 4.66 -14.21 11.94
C ALA A 317 5.90 -14.29 11.03
N LEU A 318 6.34 -13.17 10.48
CA LEU A 318 7.57 -13.08 9.66
C LEU A 318 8.84 -13.32 10.48
N ASP A 319 8.93 -12.81 11.70
CA ASP A 319 10.09 -13.03 12.58
C ASP A 319 10.20 -14.49 13.05
N LEU A 320 9.08 -15.24 13.06
CA LEU A 320 9.08 -16.67 13.39
C LEU A 320 9.39 -17.57 12.18
N SER A 321 9.30 -17.04 10.97
CA SER A 321 9.49 -17.77 9.70
C SER A 321 10.92 -17.69 9.13
N ILE A 322 11.86 -17.09 9.85
CA ILE A 322 13.26 -16.90 9.43
C ILE A 322 14.14 -18.01 9.99
#